data_c0451509314fa3ec36f7751ab32e464f
#
_entry.id   c0451509314fa3ec36f7751ab32e464f
#
_cell.length_a   1.000
_cell.length_b   1.000
_cell.length_c   1.000
_cell.angle_alpha   90.00
_cell.angle_beta   90.00
_cell.angle_gamma   90.00
#
_symmetry.space_group_name_H-M   'P 1'
#
loop_
_entity.id
_entity.type
_entity.pdbx_description
1 polymer ?
#
loop_
_entity_poly.entity_id
_entity_poly.type
_entity_poly.pdbx_seq_one_letter_code
_entity_poly.pdbx_strand_id
1 'polypeptide(L)'
;MSNIVISGYYGFGNAGDEAMLCAIIDAIRDVEDDAHITVISGNPQETSRKHKIKAVGTFAAFGILNAIRNADLVISGGGSLLQDATSIRNTYYYLSIMGLAKLLRKPVMLYSQGIGPLYRKSTKRAVKFMLKYVDGITVRDSISKDELNALGIYDVEVTADAVLAMHKANPSIGANILTKYNCAPIESGRKRIGIAVRSWKDDTAYRQSLADVLSRLSLEQDAEIVFIPMSHPDDTKEAKIIASLMKVKPIVLEGPFTTEEQLSLSGNVDLMIGIRLHALVFSSLMGKPVIGISYDPKITSFLHMIEQEPIGTMTELAVSYTHLRA
;
A
#
# COMPACT_ATOMS: atom_id res chain seq x y z
N MET A 1 17.11 18.38 -17.98
CA MET A 1 16.54 17.01 -17.95
C MET A 1 17.27 16.20 -16.93
N SER A 2 16.66 16.02 -15.77
CA SER A 2 17.28 15.22 -14.70
C SER A 2 17.05 13.73 -14.91
N ASN A 3 18.05 12.92 -14.53
CA ASN A 3 17.94 11.47 -14.52
C ASN A 3 17.63 11.02 -13.09
N ILE A 4 16.45 10.45 -12.87
CA ILE A 4 16.00 10.03 -11.54
C ILE A 4 15.86 8.52 -11.50
N VAL A 5 16.44 7.88 -10.48
CA VAL A 5 16.29 6.45 -10.23
C VAL A 5 15.36 6.25 -9.04
N ILE A 6 14.31 5.44 -9.20
CA ILE A 6 13.39 5.10 -8.13
C ILE A 6 13.59 3.64 -7.72
N SER A 7 13.81 3.41 -6.44
CA SER A 7 13.92 2.08 -5.82
C SER A 7 12.79 1.85 -4.83
N GLY A 8 12.09 0.72 -4.95
CA GLY A 8 10.98 0.34 -4.07
C GLY A 8 10.50 -1.09 -4.34
N TYR A 9 9.39 -1.48 -3.73
CA TYR A 9 8.79 -2.82 -3.90
C TYR A 9 7.83 -2.84 -5.10
N TYR A 10 8.35 -2.56 -6.30
CA TYR A 10 7.58 -2.38 -7.52
C TYR A 10 7.68 -3.59 -8.46
N GLY A 11 6.62 -3.86 -9.22
CA GLY A 11 6.56 -4.97 -10.17
C GLY A 11 6.27 -6.33 -9.52
N PHE A 12 5.70 -6.35 -8.32
CA PHE A 12 5.34 -7.58 -7.58
C PHE A 12 3.82 -7.76 -7.42
N GLY A 13 3.01 -6.95 -8.09
CA GLY A 13 1.55 -7.10 -8.10
C GLY A 13 0.84 -6.64 -6.83
N ASN A 14 1.48 -5.81 -6.01
CA ASN A 14 0.84 -5.16 -4.87
C ASN A 14 0.26 -3.80 -5.29
N ALA A 15 -1.06 -3.66 -5.24
CA ALA A 15 -1.75 -2.46 -5.71
C ALA A 15 -1.30 -1.17 -5.01
N GLY A 16 -0.98 -1.25 -3.71
CA GLY A 16 -0.51 -0.10 -2.96
C GLY A 16 0.88 0.37 -3.37
N ASP A 17 1.82 -0.57 -3.53
CA ASP A 17 3.18 -0.23 -3.97
C ASP A 17 3.17 0.31 -5.40
N GLU A 18 2.34 -0.26 -6.28
CA GLU A 18 2.15 0.25 -7.65
C GLU A 18 1.52 1.65 -7.67
N ALA A 19 0.58 1.93 -6.77
CA ALA A 19 -0.01 3.26 -6.64
C ALA A 19 0.99 4.29 -6.13
N MET A 20 1.82 3.90 -5.14
CA MET A 20 2.91 4.77 -4.67
C MET A 20 3.91 5.09 -5.79
N LEU A 21 4.26 4.10 -6.62
CA LEU A 21 5.10 4.35 -7.79
C LEU A 21 4.45 5.36 -8.74
N CYS A 22 3.16 5.20 -9.02
CA CYS A 22 2.40 6.12 -9.86
C CYS A 22 2.45 7.55 -9.28
N ALA A 23 2.12 7.69 -7.99
CA ALA A 23 2.14 8.98 -7.29
C ALA A 23 3.52 9.65 -7.29
N ILE A 24 4.60 8.89 -7.12
CA ILE A 24 5.97 9.42 -7.17
C ILE A 24 6.33 9.88 -8.59
N ILE A 25 5.96 9.12 -9.61
CA ILE A 25 6.19 9.50 -11.01
C ILE A 25 5.44 10.78 -11.34
N ASP A 26 4.17 10.88 -10.94
CA ASP A 26 3.35 12.06 -11.17
C ASP A 26 3.94 13.28 -10.46
N ALA A 27 4.33 13.15 -9.19
CA ALA A 27 4.98 14.22 -8.42
C ALA A 27 6.32 14.68 -9.04
N ILE A 28 7.10 13.78 -9.63
CA ILE A 28 8.32 14.16 -10.35
C ILE A 28 7.97 14.95 -11.61
N ARG A 29 6.97 14.50 -12.37
CA ARG A 29 6.55 15.16 -13.61
C ARG A 29 5.91 16.53 -13.37
N ASP A 30 5.24 16.71 -12.24
CA ASP A 30 4.71 18.01 -11.83
C ASP A 30 5.82 19.04 -11.60
N VAL A 31 7.03 18.59 -11.20
CA VAL A 31 8.20 19.46 -10.98
C VAL A 31 9.04 19.58 -12.26
N GLU A 32 9.24 18.48 -13.00
CA GLU A 32 10.04 18.41 -14.22
C GLU A 32 9.41 17.37 -15.17
N ASP A 33 8.56 17.86 -16.09
CA ASP A 33 7.74 17.03 -16.99
C ASP A 33 8.60 16.09 -17.88
N ASP A 34 9.77 16.55 -18.29
CA ASP A 34 10.71 15.82 -19.17
C ASP A 34 11.81 15.05 -18.39
N ALA A 35 11.66 14.84 -17.09
CA ALA A 35 12.58 14.04 -16.29
C ALA A 35 12.71 12.60 -16.82
N HIS A 36 13.94 12.13 -16.92
CA HIS A 36 14.26 10.75 -17.30
C HIS A 36 14.18 9.82 -16.09
N ILE A 37 13.06 9.11 -15.94
CA ILE A 37 12.83 8.22 -14.80
C ILE A 37 13.25 6.80 -15.15
N THR A 38 14.01 6.15 -14.26
CA THR A 38 14.34 4.72 -14.31
C THR A 38 13.90 4.05 -13.00
N VAL A 39 13.08 3.01 -13.08
CA VAL A 39 12.58 2.29 -11.90
C VAL A 39 13.29 0.93 -11.76
N ILE A 40 13.70 0.60 -10.54
CA ILE A 40 14.17 -0.74 -10.20
C ILE A 40 12.92 -1.58 -9.86
N SER A 41 12.63 -2.61 -10.66
CA SER A 41 11.37 -3.35 -10.62
C SER A 41 11.57 -4.87 -10.68
N GLY A 42 10.70 -5.61 -10.00
CA GLY A 42 10.60 -7.08 -10.10
C GLY A 42 10.10 -7.55 -11.48
N ASN A 43 9.30 -6.71 -12.17
CA ASN A 43 8.83 -6.95 -13.54
C ASN A 43 9.10 -5.71 -14.42
N PRO A 44 10.34 -5.52 -14.88
CA PRO A 44 10.73 -4.29 -15.58
C PRO A 44 9.99 -4.08 -16.90
N GLN A 45 9.62 -5.14 -17.61
CA GLN A 45 8.91 -5.02 -18.89
C GLN A 45 7.50 -4.45 -18.68
N GLU A 46 6.78 -4.96 -17.70
CA GLU A 46 5.44 -4.50 -17.35
C GLU A 46 5.47 -3.07 -16.80
N THR A 47 6.40 -2.78 -15.86
CA THR A 47 6.58 -1.44 -15.28
C THR A 47 6.88 -0.42 -16.39
N SER A 48 7.78 -0.74 -17.31
CA SER A 48 8.14 0.13 -18.44
C SER A 48 6.94 0.40 -19.36
N ARG A 49 6.17 -0.65 -19.69
CA ARG A 49 4.98 -0.54 -20.54
C ARG A 49 3.88 0.30 -19.86
N LYS A 50 3.63 0.05 -18.57
CA LYS A 50 2.53 0.68 -17.81
C LYS A 50 2.78 2.18 -17.61
N HIS A 51 4.00 2.56 -17.21
CA HIS A 51 4.33 3.94 -16.84
C HIS A 51 5.06 4.72 -17.95
N LYS A 52 5.38 4.07 -19.08
CA LYS A 52 6.13 4.66 -20.22
C LYS A 52 7.47 5.26 -19.81
N ILE A 53 8.19 4.56 -18.93
CA ILE A 53 9.49 4.93 -18.37
C ILE A 53 10.49 3.79 -18.54
N LYS A 54 11.77 4.05 -18.26
CA LYS A 54 12.79 2.99 -18.20
C LYS A 54 12.61 2.15 -16.93
N ALA A 55 12.85 0.85 -17.02
CA ALA A 55 12.87 -0.01 -15.86
C ALA A 55 14.03 -1.02 -15.96
N VAL A 56 14.64 -1.35 -14.82
CA VAL A 56 15.71 -2.34 -14.69
C VAL A 56 15.32 -3.39 -13.66
N GLY A 57 15.77 -4.63 -13.87
CA GLY A 57 15.42 -5.72 -12.98
C GLY A 57 16.07 -5.59 -11.61
N THR A 58 15.37 -6.00 -10.54
CA THR A 58 15.79 -5.95 -9.13
C THR A 58 17.14 -6.65 -8.89
N PHE A 59 17.49 -7.66 -9.70
CA PHE A 59 18.76 -8.39 -9.61
C PHE A 59 19.72 -8.12 -10.78
N ALA A 60 19.41 -7.14 -11.64
CA ALA A 60 20.24 -6.76 -12.78
C ALA A 60 21.39 -5.82 -12.32
N ALA A 61 22.41 -6.37 -11.65
CA ALA A 61 23.46 -5.60 -11.00
C ALA A 61 24.13 -4.55 -11.93
N PHE A 62 24.46 -4.92 -13.16
CA PHE A 62 25.04 -3.98 -14.15
C PHE A 62 24.03 -2.91 -14.58
N GLY A 63 22.76 -3.29 -14.75
CA GLY A 63 21.69 -2.34 -15.08
C GLY A 63 21.47 -1.31 -13.97
N ILE A 64 21.41 -1.77 -12.71
CA ILE A 64 21.30 -0.91 -11.53
C ILE A 64 22.51 0.02 -11.40
N LEU A 65 23.72 -0.54 -11.51
CA LEU A 65 24.95 0.26 -11.43
C LEU A 65 24.98 1.36 -12.51
N ASN A 66 24.63 1.02 -13.75
CA ASN A 66 24.59 1.98 -14.84
C ASN A 66 23.50 3.04 -14.64
N ALA A 67 22.30 2.64 -14.18
CA ALA A 67 21.22 3.58 -13.87
C ALA A 67 21.64 4.57 -12.79
N ILE A 68 22.18 4.09 -11.66
CA ILE A 68 22.61 4.95 -10.55
C ILE A 68 23.81 5.83 -10.96
N ARG A 69 24.78 5.30 -11.73
CA ARG A 69 25.93 6.09 -12.18
C ARG A 69 25.51 7.33 -13.00
N ASN A 70 24.45 7.21 -13.78
CA ASN A 70 23.94 8.29 -14.63
C ASN A 70 22.82 9.10 -13.95
N ALA A 71 22.43 8.76 -12.73
CA ALA A 71 21.40 9.47 -12.01
C ALA A 71 21.88 10.81 -11.46
N ASP A 72 20.99 11.78 -11.41
CA ASP A 72 21.15 13.04 -10.68
C ASP A 72 20.53 12.93 -9.28
N LEU A 73 19.53 12.04 -9.10
CA LEU A 73 18.88 11.76 -7.82
C LEU A 73 18.47 10.28 -7.76
N VAL A 74 18.64 9.66 -6.61
CA VAL A 74 18.09 8.33 -6.28
C VAL A 74 17.03 8.48 -5.22
N ILE A 75 15.80 8.06 -5.53
CA ILE A 75 14.67 8.06 -4.61
C ILE A 75 14.47 6.65 -4.07
N SER A 76 14.56 6.49 -2.75
CA SER A 76 14.00 5.32 -2.05
C SER A 76 12.54 5.64 -1.75
N GLY A 77 11.64 5.11 -2.58
CA GLY A 77 10.26 5.56 -2.59
C GLY A 77 9.31 4.61 -1.91
N GLY A 78 8.32 5.17 -1.26
CA GLY A 78 7.09 4.57 -0.78
C GLY A 78 7.18 3.26 0.01
N GLY A 79 6.09 2.87 0.63
CA GLY A 79 5.98 1.60 1.34
C GLY A 79 6.75 1.52 2.65
N SER A 80 6.82 0.32 3.23
CA SER A 80 7.61 0.04 4.43
C SER A 80 8.82 -0.80 4.06
N LEU A 81 9.82 -0.16 3.42
CA LEU A 81 11.01 -0.85 2.91
C LEU A 81 12.02 -1.12 4.02
N LEU A 82 12.14 -0.20 5.00
CA LEU A 82 13.06 -0.29 6.13
C LEU A 82 12.35 -0.88 7.35
N GLN A 83 12.13 -2.18 7.34
CA GLN A 83 11.50 -2.94 8.42
C GLN A 83 12.06 -4.38 8.44
N ASP A 84 12.11 -5.03 9.61
CA ASP A 84 12.61 -6.40 9.74
C ASP A 84 11.62 -7.40 10.35
N ALA A 85 10.34 -7.01 10.40
CA ALA A 85 9.25 -7.87 10.84
C ALA A 85 8.97 -9.01 9.85
N THR A 86 9.03 -8.73 8.55
CA THR A 86 8.74 -9.70 7.50
C THR A 86 9.99 -10.26 6.84
N SER A 87 10.97 -9.42 6.50
CA SER A 87 12.19 -9.84 5.83
C SER A 87 13.37 -8.91 6.12
N ILE A 88 14.38 -9.43 6.80
CA ILE A 88 15.63 -8.71 7.00
C ILE A 88 16.40 -8.51 5.67
N ARG A 89 16.28 -9.47 4.74
CA ARG A 89 16.98 -9.40 3.43
C ARG A 89 16.53 -8.20 2.62
N ASN A 90 15.22 -7.90 2.64
CA ASN A 90 14.67 -6.77 1.92
C ASN A 90 15.25 -5.44 2.43
N THR A 91 15.32 -5.28 3.76
CA THR A 91 15.92 -4.07 4.34
C THR A 91 17.35 -3.87 3.90
N TYR A 92 18.20 -4.90 3.99
CA TYR A 92 19.58 -4.81 3.53
C TYR A 92 19.71 -4.59 2.03
N TYR A 93 18.79 -5.14 1.23
CA TYR A 93 18.74 -4.85 -0.20
C TYR A 93 18.56 -3.35 -0.48
N TYR A 94 17.56 -2.71 0.14
CA TYR A 94 17.31 -1.27 -0.06
C TYR A 94 18.45 -0.41 0.50
N LEU A 95 19.01 -0.77 1.65
CA LEU A 95 20.19 -0.11 2.19
C LEU A 95 21.40 -0.23 1.23
N SER A 96 21.55 -1.36 0.54
CA SER A 96 22.64 -1.55 -0.45
C SER A 96 22.48 -0.66 -1.69
N ILE A 97 21.25 -0.45 -2.16
CA ILE A 97 20.98 0.48 -3.27
C ILE A 97 21.33 1.92 -2.87
N MET A 98 20.91 2.36 -1.67
CA MET A 98 21.29 3.67 -1.14
C MET A 98 22.80 3.79 -0.97
N GLY A 99 23.45 2.75 -0.42
CA GLY A 99 24.90 2.70 -0.22
C GLY A 99 25.67 2.79 -1.54
N LEU A 100 25.21 2.10 -2.59
CA LEU A 100 25.78 2.20 -3.92
C LEU A 100 25.64 3.62 -4.49
N ALA A 101 24.48 4.26 -4.31
CA ALA A 101 24.27 5.64 -4.74
C ALA A 101 25.25 6.60 -4.02
N LYS A 102 25.37 6.48 -2.71
CA LYS A 102 26.31 7.32 -1.93
C LYS A 102 27.77 7.05 -2.28
N LEU A 103 28.15 5.79 -2.55
CA LEU A 103 29.50 5.44 -3.03
C LEU A 103 29.81 6.13 -4.37
N LEU A 104 28.81 6.24 -5.24
CA LEU A 104 28.88 6.96 -6.52
C LEU A 104 28.65 8.47 -6.38
N ARG A 105 28.61 9.00 -5.15
CA ARG A 105 28.39 10.41 -4.81
C ARG A 105 27.07 10.98 -5.37
N LYS A 106 26.03 10.14 -5.46
CA LYS A 106 24.69 10.57 -5.90
C LYS A 106 23.83 10.99 -4.72
N PRO A 107 23.04 12.05 -4.86
CA PRO A 107 22.01 12.41 -3.89
C PRO A 107 21.00 11.27 -3.71
N VAL A 108 20.58 11.04 -2.45
CA VAL A 108 19.59 10.03 -2.09
C VAL A 108 18.50 10.66 -1.24
N MET A 109 17.26 10.41 -1.59
CA MET A 109 16.09 10.87 -0.83
C MET A 109 15.22 9.67 -0.44
N LEU A 110 14.83 9.59 0.83
CA LEU A 110 13.68 8.79 1.26
C LEU A 110 12.41 9.61 1.02
N TYR A 111 11.47 9.03 0.27
CA TYR A 111 10.26 9.75 -0.11
C TYR A 111 9.01 9.07 0.48
N SER A 112 8.34 9.76 1.41
CA SER A 112 7.05 9.34 1.98
C SER A 112 7.07 7.89 2.50
N GLN A 113 8.17 7.50 3.18
CA GLN A 113 8.41 6.11 3.54
C GLN A 113 7.84 5.78 4.92
N GLY A 114 7.21 4.61 5.05
CA GLY A 114 6.93 4.01 6.35
C GLY A 114 8.17 3.34 6.91
N ILE A 115 8.52 3.62 8.15
CA ILE A 115 9.70 3.05 8.83
C ILE A 115 9.27 2.08 9.92
N GLY A 116 9.93 0.95 9.97
CA GLY A 116 9.74 -0.05 11.02
C GLY A 116 8.52 -0.98 10.81
N PRO A 117 8.26 -1.85 11.83
CA PRO A 117 9.06 -1.97 13.06
C PRO A 117 10.45 -2.56 12.81
N LEU A 118 11.42 -2.08 13.58
CA LEU A 118 12.80 -2.55 13.58
C LEU A 118 13.10 -3.27 14.90
N TYR A 119 13.18 -4.59 14.88
CA TYR A 119 13.38 -5.39 16.10
C TYR A 119 14.86 -5.68 16.37
N ARG A 120 15.64 -5.94 15.30
CA ARG A 120 17.02 -6.43 15.44
C ARG A 120 18.02 -5.30 15.61
N LYS A 121 18.92 -5.43 16.58
CA LYS A 121 20.01 -4.45 16.84
C LYS A 121 20.91 -4.23 15.60
N SER A 122 21.16 -5.30 14.82
CA SER A 122 21.94 -5.20 13.56
C SER A 122 21.25 -4.32 12.52
N THR A 123 19.95 -4.53 12.31
CA THR A 123 19.15 -3.76 11.36
C THR A 123 19.07 -2.29 11.79
N LYS A 124 18.78 -2.04 13.08
CA LYS A 124 18.79 -0.67 13.65
C LYS A 124 20.12 0.06 13.41
N ARG A 125 21.26 -0.63 13.62
CA ARG A 125 22.59 -0.05 13.38
C ARG A 125 22.81 0.24 11.90
N ALA A 126 22.44 -0.68 11.00
CA ALA A 126 22.59 -0.52 9.57
C ALA A 126 21.74 0.63 9.03
N VAL A 127 20.47 0.73 9.44
CA VAL A 127 19.56 1.84 9.09
C VAL A 127 20.11 3.15 9.62
N LYS A 128 20.48 3.22 10.91
CA LYS A 128 21.11 4.41 11.49
C LYS A 128 22.35 4.87 10.74
N PHE A 129 23.22 3.92 10.38
CA PHE A 129 24.46 4.23 9.65
C PHE A 129 24.15 4.82 8.26
N MET A 130 23.26 4.16 7.51
CA MET A 130 22.97 4.57 6.13
C MET A 130 22.24 5.91 6.07
N LEU A 131 21.24 6.12 6.92
CA LEU A 131 20.41 7.32 6.88
C LEU A 131 21.14 8.60 7.29
N LYS A 132 22.29 8.51 7.96
CA LYS A 132 23.18 9.67 8.19
C LYS A 132 23.75 10.29 6.91
N TYR A 133 23.79 9.55 5.82
CA TYR A 133 24.34 9.98 4.54
C TYR A 133 23.27 10.31 3.50
N VAL A 134 22.01 10.12 3.82
CA VAL A 134 20.87 10.45 2.96
C VAL A 134 20.64 11.95 3.00
N ASP A 135 20.33 12.54 1.84
CA ASP A 135 20.28 14.00 1.66
C ASP A 135 18.90 14.58 1.99
N GLY A 136 17.84 13.75 2.02
CA GLY A 136 16.50 14.17 2.42
C GLY A 136 15.69 12.97 2.91
N ILE A 137 14.96 13.15 4.01
CA ILE A 137 14.14 12.11 4.60
C ILE A 137 12.74 12.63 4.83
N THR A 138 11.79 12.12 4.05
CA THR A 138 10.36 12.31 4.34
C THR A 138 9.74 10.96 4.70
N VAL A 139 8.88 10.98 5.72
CA VAL A 139 8.13 9.82 6.19
C VAL A 139 6.64 10.09 6.14
N ARG A 140 5.83 9.05 5.96
CA ARG A 140 4.39 9.21 5.77
C ARG A 140 3.60 9.42 7.06
N ASP A 141 4.21 9.17 8.23
CA ASP A 141 3.50 9.21 9.50
C ASP A 141 4.44 9.51 10.69
N SER A 142 3.86 9.93 11.82
CA SER A 142 4.57 10.27 13.03
C SER A 142 5.24 9.06 13.68
N ILE A 143 4.66 7.87 13.59
CA ILE A 143 5.25 6.63 14.14
C ILE A 143 6.58 6.33 13.44
N SER A 144 6.63 6.51 12.12
CA SER A 144 7.88 6.37 11.34
C SER A 144 8.94 7.39 11.77
N LYS A 145 8.54 8.64 12.05
CA LYS A 145 9.44 9.67 12.60
C LYS A 145 9.97 9.29 13.97
N ASP A 146 9.10 8.80 14.86
CA ASP A 146 9.48 8.38 16.22
C ASP A 146 10.47 7.22 16.19
N GLU A 147 10.28 6.25 15.28
CA GLU A 147 11.23 5.15 15.08
C GLU A 147 12.61 5.66 14.63
N LEU A 148 12.66 6.66 13.75
CA LEU A 148 13.91 7.31 13.34
C LEU A 148 14.53 8.17 14.47
N ASN A 149 13.72 8.90 15.22
CA ASN A 149 14.18 9.67 16.38
C ASN A 149 14.82 8.76 17.45
N ALA A 150 14.24 7.57 17.68
CA ALA A 150 14.80 6.56 18.57
C ALA A 150 16.15 6.02 18.10
N LEU A 151 16.45 6.12 16.81
CA LEU A 151 17.77 5.82 16.24
C LEU A 151 18.74 7.02 16.28
N GLY A 152 18.28 8.20 16.70
CA GLY A 152 19.05 9.45 16.73
C GLY A 152 19.17 10.12 15.35
N ILE A 153 18.12 10.00 14.53
CA ILE A 153 17.96 10.68 13.24
C ILE A 153 16.77 11.64 13.41
N TYR A 154 17.03 12.94 13.43
CA TYR A 154 16.05 13.98 13.80
C TYR A 154 15.64 14.87 12.63
N ASP A 155 16.48 14.96 11.59
CA ASP A 155 16.17 15.71 10.38
C ASP A 155 15.24 14.89 9.47
N VAL A 156 13.98 14.82 9.89
CA VAL A 156 12.93 14.00 9.29
C VAL A 156 11.66 14.82 9.17
N GLU A 157 11.16 14.97 7.95
CA GLU A 157 9.89 15.62 7.68
C GLU A 157 8.76 14.59 7.64
N VAL A 158 7.67 14.87 8.35
CA VAL A 158 6.44 14.06 8.27
C VAL A 158 5.57 14.66 7.19
N THR A 159 5.25 13.84 6.20
CA THR A 159 4.34 14.17 5.11
C THR A 159 3.08 13.30 5.21
N ALA A 160 2.63 12.72 4.11
CA ALA A 160 1.55 11.75 4.06
C ALA A 160 1.95 10.57 3.17
N ASP A 161 1.12 9.53 3.10
CA ASP A 161 1.30 8.48 2.08
C ASP A 161 1.19 9.12 0.69
N ALA A 162 2.17 8.84 -0.18
CA ALA A 162 2.27 9.45 -1.51
C ALA A 162 0.98 9.29 -2.33
N VAL A 163 0.24 8.21 -2.12
CA VAL A 163 -1.03 7.92 -2.81
C VAL A 163 -2.08 9.00 -2.54
N LEU A 164 -2.05 9.67 -1.39
CA LEU A 164 -3.02 10.74 -1.08
C LEU A 164 -2.87 11.98 -1.97
N ALA A 165 -1.76 12.13 -2.67
CA ALA A 165 -1.56 13.18 -3.65
C ALA A 165 -2.14 12.85 -5.04
N MET A 166 -2.59 11.61 -5.27
CA MET A 166 -3.15 11.21 -6.55
C MET A 166 -4.53 11.85 -6.82
N HIS A 167 -4.84 12.04 -8.08
CA HIS A 167 -6.19 12.44 -8.48
C HIS A 167 -7.20 11.31 -8.26
N LYS A 168 -8.45 11.70 -7.96
CA LYS A 168 -9.56 10.74 -7.88
C LYS A 168 -9.77 10.06 -9.24
N ALA A 169 -9.94 8.75 -9.22
CA ALA A 169 -10.25 8.00 -10.43
C ALA A 169 -11.69 8.24 -10.90
N ASN A 170 -11.92 8.05 -12.20
CA ASN A 170 -13.28 8.13 -12.76
C ASN A 170 -14.16 7.01 -12.19
N PRO A 171 -15.27 7.30 -11.50
CA PRO A 171 -16.13 6.28 -10.89
C PRO A 171 -16.70 5.27 -11.89
N SER A 172 -16.89 5.65 -13.16
CA SER A 172 -17.44 4.76 -14.18
C SER A 172 -16.59 3.52 -14.44
N ILE A 173 -15.28 3.59 -14.22
CA ILE A 173 -14.35 2.46 -14.43
C ILE A 173 -14.70 1.33 -13.44
N GLY A 174 -14.77 1.63 -12.16
CA GLY A 174 -15.14 0.67 -11.12
C GLY A 174 -16.58 0.18 -11.27
N ALA A 175 -17.53 1.07 -11.61
CA ALA A 175 -18.91 0.69 -11.87
C ALA A 175 -19.02 -0.35 -13.00
N ASN A 176 -18.28 -0.16 -14.11
CA ASN A 176 -18.25 -1.11 -15.22
C ASN A 176 -17.65 -2.47 -14.81
N ILE A 177 -16.63 -2.47 -13.95
CA ILE A 177 -16.07 -3.71 -13.39
C ILE A 177 -17.11 -4.42 -12.54
N LEU A 178 -17.74 -3.71 -11.59
CA LEU A 178 -18.75 -4.26 -10.69
C LEU A 178 -19.94 -4.85 -11.45
N THR A 179 -20.38 -4.22 -12.54
CA THR A 179 -21.44 -4.73 -13.42
C THR A 179 -21.07 -6.09 -14.02
N LYS A 180 -19.81 -6.31 -14.42
CA LYS A 180 -19.35 -7.62 -14.94
C LYS A 180 -19.42 -8.74 -13.89
N TYR A 181 -19.38 -8.38 -12.61
CA TYR A 181 -19.51 -9.32 -11.49
C TYR A 181 -20.96 -9.42 -10.96
N ASN A 182 -21.94 -8.86 -11.69
CA ASN A 182 -23.35 -8.83 -11.33
C ASN A 182 -23.61 -8.13 -9.98
N CYS A 183 -22.82 -7.13 -9.63
CA CYS A 183 -23.15 -6.24 -8.51
C CYS A 183 -24.41 -5.45 -8.80
N ALA A 184 -25.20 -5.16 -7.76
CA ALA A 184 -26.42 -4.36 -7.89
C ALA A 184 -26.10 -2.98 -8.51
N PRO A 185 -26.93 -2.46 -9.43
CA PRO A 185 -26.75 -1.10 -9.93
C PRO A 185 -26.77 -0.07 -8.77
N ILE A 186 -26.05 1.04 -8.92
CA ILE A 186 -26.01 2.12 -7.91
C ILE A 186 -27.43 2.67 -7.68
N GLU A 187 -28.23 2.73 -8.74
CA GLU A 187 -29.60 3.23 -8.72
C GLU A 187 -30.56 2.33 -7.91
N SER A 188 -30.15 1.11 -7.59
CA SER A 188 -30.96 0.21 -6.74
C SER A 188 -31.10 0.72 -5.30
N GLY A 189 -30.23 1.64 -4.89
CA GLY A 189 -30.17 2.16 -3.52
C GLY A 189 -29.62 1.15 -2.50
N ARG A 190 -29.27 -0.08 -2.93
CA ARG A 190 -28.67 -1.09 -2.07
C ARG A 190 -27.25 -0.69 -1.66
N LYS A 191 -26.97 -0.70 -0.37
CA LYS A 191 -25.65 -0.36 0.15
C LYS A 191 -24.60 -1.38 -0.27
N ARG A 192 -23.39 -0.93 -0.54
CA ARG A 192 -22.25 -1.78 -0.91
C ARG A 192 -21.12 -1.60 0.09
N ILE A 193 -20.69 -2.70 0.68
CA ILE A 193 -19.58 -2.73 1.63
C ILE A 193 -18.40 -3.42 0.96
N GLY A 194 -17.33 -2.67 0.72
CA GLY A 194 -16.06 -3.18 0.22
C GLY A 194 -15.26 -3.85 1.34
N ILE A 195 -14.69 -5.01 1.05
CA ILE A 195 -13.89 -5.78 2.00
C ILE A 195 -12.51 -6.05 1.42
N ALA A 196 -11.46 -5.60 2.11
CA ALA A 196 -10.07 -5.85 1.72
C ALA A 196 -9.36 -6.69 2.77
N VAL A 197 -9.22 -7.99 2.48
CA VAL A 197 -8.60 -8.97 3.37
C VAL A 197 -7.18 -9.32 2.95
N ARG A 198 -6.46 -9.99 3.86
CA ARG A 198 -5.19 -10.64 3.58
C ARG A 198 -5.07 -11.92 4.41
N SER A 199 -4.28 -12.87 3.93
CA SER A 199 -3.91 -14.04 4.74
C SER A 199 -3.06 -13.64 5.94
N TRP A 200 -3.37 -14.17 7.11
CA TRP A 200 -2.65 -13.93 8.35
C TRP A 200 -2.50 -15.22 9.16
N LYS A 201 -1.27 -15.76 9.22
CA LYS A 201 -0.87 -16.93 10.06
C LYS A 201 -1.81 -18.13 9.97
N ASP A 202 -2.53 -18.31 8.87
CA ASP A 202 -3.56 -19.35 8.65
C ASP A 202 -4.61 -19.45 9.78
N ASP A 203 -4.94 -18.30 10.38
CA ASP A 203 -5.87 -18.21 11.50
C ASP A 203 -7.31 -18.48 11.05
N THR A 204 -7.80 -19.68 11.36
CA THR A 204 -9.16 -20.12 11.03
C THR A 204 -10.21 -19.41 11.87
N ALA A 205 -9.90 -19.04 13.11
CA ALA A 205 -10.83 -18.34 14.00
C ALA A 205 -11.14 -16.94 13.48
N TYR A 206 -10.13 -16.22 13.01
CA TYR A 206 -10.29 -14.94 12.34
C TYR A 206 -11.21 -15.03 11.13
N ARG A 207 -10.98 -16.03 10.24
CA ARG A 207 -11.78 -16.23 9.01
C ARG A 207 -13.25 -16.47 9.35
N GLN A 208 -13.52 -17.33 10.34
CA GLN A 208 -14.87 -17.63 10.77
C GLN A 208 -15.55 -16.42 11.40
N SER A 209 -14.87 -15.70 12.31
CA SER A 209 -15.42 -14.51 12.96
C SER A 209 -15.76 -13.43 11.93
N LEU A 210 -14.86 -13.18 10.97
CA LEU A 210 -15.11 -12.20 9.91
C LEU A 210 -16.29 -12.61 9.02
N ALA A 211 -16.38 -13.89 8.62
CA ALA A 211 -17.48 -14.42 7.81
C ALA A 211 -18.83 -14.28 8.52
N ASP A 212 -18.88 -14.55 9.83
CA ASP A 212 -20.10 -14.43 10.63
C ASP A 212 -20.54 -12.96 10.76
N VAL A 213 -19.59 -12.05 11.05
CA VAL A 213 -19.85 -10.60 11.12
C VAL A 213 -20.36 -10.06 9.79
N LEU A 214 -19.68 -10.38 8.69
CA LEU A 214 -20.08 -9.91 7.35
C LEU A 214 -21.41 -10.49 6.90
N SER A 215 -21.73 -11.74 7.26
CA SER A 215 -23.03 -12.34 6.99
C SER A 215 -24.16 -11.62 7.72
N ARG A 216 -23.96 -11.30 8.99
CA ARG A 216 -24.94 -10.54 9.79
C ARG A 216 -25.10 -9.13 9.26
N LEU A 217 -24.01 -8.44 8.97
CA LEU A 217 -24.03 -7.08 8.42
C LEU A 217 -24.80 -7.03 7.09
N SER A 218 -24.58 -8.01 6.21
CA SER A 218 -25.33 -8.12 4.95
C SER A 218 -26.83 -8.29 5.17
N LEU A 219 -27.22 -9.13 6.11
CA LEU A 219 -28.63 -9.41 6.39
C LEU A 219 -29.33 -8.25 7.13
N GLU A 220 -28.68 -7.68 8.15
CA GLU A 220 -29.26 -6.64 8.99
C GLU A 220 -29.37 -5.28 8.27
N GLN A 221 -28.44 -4.98 7.34
CA GLN A 221 -28.37 -3.71 6.61
C GLN A 221 -28.84 -3.82 5.15
N ASP A 222 -29.30 -5.00 4.70
CA ASP A 222 -29.53 -5.30 3.27
C ASP A 222 -28.38 -4.84 2.37
N ALA A 223 -27.15 -5.12 2.81
CA ALA A 223 -25.96 -4.66 2.13
C ALA A 223 -25.32 -5.75 1.27
N GLU A 224 -24.80 -5.34 0.11
CA GLU A 224 -23.99 -6.17 -0.78
C GLU A 224 -22.56 -6.20 -0.27
N ILE A 225 -21.99 -7.38 -0.02
CA ILE A 225 -20.59 -7.55 0.40
C ILE A 225 -19.75 -7.83 -0.84
N VAL A 226 -18.71 -7.00 -1.07
CA VAL A 226 -17.82 -7.11 -2.22
C VAL A 226 -16.37 -7.19 -1.73
N PHE A 227 -15.71 -8.31 -1.95
CA PHE A 227 -14.28 -8.45 -1.68
C PHE A 227 -13.46 -7.84 -2.80
N ILE A 228 -12.59 -6.88 -2.45
CA ILE A 228 -11.72 -6.15 -3.36
C ILE A 228 -10.26 -6.52 -3.04
N PRO A 229 -9.61 -7.40 -3.85
CA PRO A 229 -8.25 -7.84 -3.58
C PRO A 229 -7.24 -6.72 -3.88
N MET A 230 -6.31 -6.48 -2.98
CA MET A 230 -5.21 -5.52 -3.12
C MET A 230 -3.90 -6.16 -3.59
N SER A 231 -3.78 -7.48 -3.44
CA SER A 231 -2.64 -8.29 -3.89
C SER A 231 -3.14 -9.56 -4.55
N HIS A 232 -2.82 -9.73 -5.83
CA HIS A 232 -3.23 -10.92 -6.58
C HIS A 232 -2.04 -11.89 -6.69
N PRO A 233 -2.24 -13.21 -6.54
CA PRO A 233 -3.52 -13.94 -6.31
C PRO A 233 -3.87 -14.15 -4.81
N ASP A 234 -3.04 -13.71 -3.87
CA ASP A 234 -3.13 -14.15 -2.48
C ASP A 234 -4.39 -13.62 -1.77
N ASP A 235 -4.73 -12.35 -1.95
CA ASP A 235 -5.93 -11.77 -1.33
C ASP A 235 -7.21 -12.35 -1.94
N THR A 236 -7.20 -12.69 -3.24
CA THR A 236 -8.32 -13.37 -3.90
C THR A 236 -8.56 -14.77 -3.31
N LYS A 237 -7.48 -15.51 -3.02
CA LYS A 237 -7.59 -16.82 -2.36
C LYS A 237 -8.19 -16.69 -0.96
N GLU A 238 -7.67 -15.74 -0.17
CA GLU A 238 -8.18 -15.50 1.19
C GLU A 238 -9.64 -15.07 1.18
N ALA A 239 -10.01 -14.16 0.28
CA ALA A 239 -11.39 -13.72 0.10
C ALA A 239 -12.33 -14.90 -0.24
N LYS A 240 -11.92 -15.81 -1.13
CA LYS A 240 -12.70 -17.01 -1.48
C LYS A 240 -12.88 -17.96 -0.30
N ILE A 241 -11.85 -18.12 0.55
CA ILE A 241 -11.95 -18.92 1.77
C ILE A 241 -12.99 -18.31 2.72
N ILE A 242 -12.90 -17.01 3.02
CA ILE A 242 -13.85 -16.33 3.91
C ILE A 242 -15.26 -16.35 3.30
N ALA A 243 -15.39 -16.10 2.00
CA ALA A 243 -16.66 -16.16 1.28
C ALA A 243 -17.36 -17.52 1.41
N SER A 244 -16.59 -18.62 1.40
CA SER A 244 -17.14 -19.98 1.56
C SER A 244 -17.67 -20.28 2.97
N LEU A 245 -17.25 -19.50 3.97
CA LEU A 245 -17.72 -19.60 5.36
C LEU A 245 -18.94 -18.71 5.64
N MET A 246 -19.27 -17.77 4.75
CA MET A 246 -20.38 -16.84 4.93
C MET A 246 -21.74 -17.53 4.71
N LYS A 247 -22.75 -17.09 5.46
CA LYS A 247 -24.14 -17.55 5.33
C LYS A 247 -24.90 -16.90 4.17
N VAL A 248 -24.34 -15.81 3.63
CA VAL A 248 -24.83 -15.09 2.45
C VAL A 248 -23.77 -15.15 1.36
N LYS A 249 -24.18 -15.11 0.11
CA LYS A 249 -23.23 -15.17 -1.00
C LYS A 249 -22.65 -13.77 -1.27
N PRO A 250 -21.37 -13.50 -0.95
CA PRO A 250 -20.71 -12.26 -1.30
C PRO A 250 -20.24 -12.29 -2.75
N ILE A 251 -19.80 -11.13 -3.25
CA ILE A 251 -19.12 -11.01 -4.52
C ILE A 251 -17.61 -10.97 -4.24
N VAL A 252 -16.83 -11.78 -4.97
CA VAL A 252 -15.36 -11.78 -4.87
C VAL A 252 -14.79 -11.35 -6.22
N LEU A 253 -14.15 -10.19 -6.25
CA LEU A 253 -13.46 -9.71 -7.45
C LEU A 253 -12.14 -10.48 -7.64
N GLU A 254 -11.80 -10.77 -8.90
CA GLU A 254 -10.67 -11.67 -9.22
C GLU A 254 -9.49 -10.97 -9.89
N GLY A 255 -9.24 -9.74 -9.77
CA GLY A 255 -8.05 -9.05 -10.31
C GLY A 255 -7.12 -9.86 -11.23
N PRO A 256 -5.95 -9.37 -11.56
CA PRO A 256 -5.37 -8.11 -11.09
C PRO A 256 -6.07 -6.89 -11.67
N PHE A 257 -6.10 -5.81 -10.87
CA PHE A 257 -6.62 -4.52 -11.28
C PHE A 257 -5.49 -3.49 -11.34
N THR A 258 -5.59 -2.56 -12.28
CA THR A 258 -4.67 -1.41 -12.35
C THR A 258 -4.90 -0.47 -11.17
N THR A 259 -3.97 0.45 -10.93
CA THR A 259 -4.10 1.45 -9.86
C THR A 259 -5.38 2.28 -10.02
N GLU A 260 -5.69 2.71 -11.24
CA GLU A 260 -6.90 3.49 -11.53
C GLU A 260 -8.18 2.68 -11.31
N GLU A 261 -8.19 1.39 -11.70
CA GLU A 261 -9.31 0.48 -11.44
C GLU A 261 -9.49 0.25 -9.93
N GLN A 262 -8.41 0.07 -9.16
CA GLN A 262 -8.45 -0.08 -7.71
C GLN A 262 -9.01 1.16 -7.00
N LEU A 263 -8.54 2.34 -7.39
CA LEU A 263 -9.06 3.62 -6.89
C LEU A 263 -10.55 3.75 -7.22
N SER A 264 -10.93 3.48 -8.46
CA SER A 264 -12.32 3.57 -8.90
C SER A 264 -13.20 2.55 -8.17
N LEU A 265 -12.77 1.30 -8.00
CA LEU A 265 -13.48 0.28 -7.22
C LEU A 265 -13.67 0.73 -5.77
N SER A 266 -12.62 1.29 -5.14
CA SER A 266 -12.68 1.83 -3.79
C SER A 266 -13.63 3.03 -3.67
N GLY A 267 -13.84 3.78 -4.75
CA GLY A 267 -14.83 4.86 -4.85
C GLY A 267 -16.28 4.41 -5.09
N ASN A 268 -16.49 3.14 -5.48
CA ASN A 268 -17.80 2.58 -5.77
C ASN A 268 -18.38 1.73 -4.60
N VAL A 269 -17.89 1.94 -3.40
CA VAL A 269 -18.45 1.37 -2.17
C VAL A 269 -19.02 2.47 -1.28
N ASP A 270 -19.97 2.13 -0.41
CA ASP A 270 -20.51 3.06 0.60
C ASP A 270 -19.66 3.04 1.87
N LEU A 271 -18.98 1.93 2.14
CA LEU A 271 -18.07 1.73 3.27
C LEU A 271 -16.97 0.76 2.85
N MET A 272 -15.73 1.01 3.24
CA MET A 272 -14.63 0.07 3.12
C MET A 272 -14.24 -0.49 4.49
N ILE A 273 -14.25 -1.81 4.64
CA ILE A 273 -13.68 -2.49 5.81
C ILE A 273 -12.36 -3.15 5.36
N GLY A 274 -11.25 -2.71 5.92
CA GLY A 274 -9.94 -3.09 5.42
C GLY A 274 -8.95 -3.56 6.48
N ILE A 275 -8.25 -4.66 6.16
CA ILE A 275 -7.03 -5.12 6.80
C ILE A 275 -5.82 -4.67 5.96
N ARG A 276 -6.04 -4.30 4.71
CA ARG A 276 -5.03 -3.75 3.80
C ARG A 276 -5.01 -2.22 3.91
N LEU A 277 -3.85 -1.66 4.29
CA LEU A 277 -3.68 -0.21 4.43
C LEU A 277 -4.16 0.55 3.19
N HIS A 278 -3.71 0.15 2.00
CA HIS A 278 -4.03 0.90 0.78
C HIS A 278 -5.49 0.80 0.35
N ALA A 279 -6.25 -0.20 0.81
CA ALA A 279 -7.70 -0.18 0.63
C ALA A 279 -8.35 0.97 1.41
N LEU A 280 -7.86 1.22 2.63
CA LEU A 280 -8.30 2.36 3.45
C LEU A 280 -7.87 3.69 2.82
N VAL A 281 -6.60 3.78 2.40
CA VAL A 281 -6.03 4.98 1.74
C VAL A 281 -6.81 5.32 0.46
N PHE A 282 -7.04 4.34 -0.42
CA PHE A 282 -7.78 4.54 -1.67
C PHE A 282 -9.24 4.98 -1.41
N SER A 283 -9.91 4.34 -0.47
CA SER A 283 -11.29 4.70 -0.13
C SER A 283 -11.36 6.10 0.48
N SER A 284 -10.44 6.46 1.36
CA SER A 284 -10.35 7.81 1.93
C SER A 284 -10.08 8.86 0.85
N LEU A 285 -9.15 8.61 -0.08
CA LEU A 285 -8.89 9.49 -1.22
C LEU A 285 -10.14 9.68 -2.09
N MET A 286 -10.92 8.62 -2.27
CA MET A 286 -12.19 8.66 -3.02
C MET A 286 -13.36 9.25 -2.20
N GLY A 287 -13.12 9.70 -0.96
CA GLY A 287 -14.13 10.32 -0.08
C GLY A 287 -15.12 9.32 0.50
N LYS A 288 -14.69 8.06 0.71
CA LYS A 288 -15.54 7.02 1.28
C LYS A 288 -15.17 6.74 2.74
N PRO A 289 -16.16 6.47 3.61
CA PRO A 289 -15.91 6.04 4.99
C PRO A 289 -15.09 4.75 5.02
N VAL A 290 -14.26 4.62 6.05
CA VAL A 290 -13.40 3.44 6.23
C VAL A 290 -13.49 2.89 7.64
N ILE A 291 -13.37 1.58 7.78
CA ILE A 291 -13.16 0.88 9.05
C ILE A 291 -11.90 0.04 8.92
N GLY A 292 -10.90 0.33 9.76
CA GLY A 292 -9.64 -0.40 9.75
C GLY A 292 -9.58 -1.46 10.84
N ILE A 293 -9.14 -2.67 10.47
CA ILE A 293 -8.82 -3.76 11.38
C ILE A 293 -7.31 -3.83 11.48
N SER A 294 -6.76 -3.51 12.64
CA SER A 294 -5.31 -3.39 12.81
C SER A 294 -4.65 -4.76 13.02
N TYR A 295 -3.57 -5.01 12.30
CA TYR A 295 -2.63 -6.11 12.52
C TYR A 295 -1.17 -5.59 12.52
N ASP A 296 -0.99 -4.33 12.14
CA ASP A 296 0.30 -3.71 11.89
C ASP A 296 0.18 -2.22 12.26
N PRO A 297 1.17 -1.62 12.93
CA PRO A 297 1.14 -0.22 13.36
C PRO A 297 0.82 0.79 12.26
N LYS A 298 1.13 0.49 10.99
CA LYS A 298 0.84 1.37 9.85
C LYS A 298 -0.66 1.63 9.63
N ILE A 299 -1.53 0.67 9.98
CA ILE A 299 -2.98 0.84 9.88
C ILE A 299 -3.45 1.79 10.95
N THR A 300 -3.04 1.56 12.19
CA THR A 300 -3.34 2.43 13.33
C THR A 300 -2.85 3.86 13.06
N SER A 301 -1.61 4.00 12.56
CA SER A 301 -1.03 5.30 12.22
C SER A 301 -1.84 6.05 11.16
N PHE A 302 -2.27 5.36 10.10
CA PHE A 302 -3.11 5.96 9.06
C PHE A 302 -4.47 6.37 9.60
N LEU A 303 -5.13 5.51 10.41
CA LEU A 303 -6.43 5.83 10.99
C LEU A 303 -6.35 7.05 11.91
N HIS A 304 -5.33 7.13 12.78
CA HIS A 304 -5.10 8.32 13.62
C HIS A 304 -4.86 9.58 12.79
N MET A 305 -4.16 9.49 11.65
CA MET A 305 -3.96 10.64 10.76
C MET A 305 -5.28 11.19 10.19
N ILE A 306 -6.28 10.33 10.00
CA ILE A 306 -7.62 10.72 9.55
C ILE A 306 -8.63 10.83 10.71
N GLU A 307 -8.13 11.00 11.95
CA GLU A 307 -8.93 11.16 13.18
C GLU A 307 -9.89 9.99 13.47
N GLN A 308 -9.44 8.76 13.14
CA GLN A 308 -10.18 7.53 13.41
C GLN A 308 -9.37 6.54 14.24
N GLU A 309 -10.10 5.65 14.94
CA GLU A 309 -9.50 4.54 15.69
C GLU A 309 -9.73 3.21 14.95
N PRO A 310 -8.79 2.24 15.05
CA PRO A 310 -9.06 0.91 14.58
C PRO A 310 -10.18 0.25 15.40
N ILE A 311 -11.07 -0.50 14.73
CA ILE A 311 -12.17 -1.20 15.43
C ILE A 311 -11.67 -2.31 16.37
N GLY A 312 -10.42 -2.71 16.24
CA GLY A 312 -9.77 -3.75 17.03
C GLY A 312 -8.66 -4.41 16.23
N THR A 313 -8.11 -5.48 16.81
CA THR A 313 -7.09 -6.30 16.16
C THR A 313 -7.71 -7.55 15.53
N MET A 314 -6.97 -8.21 14.65
CA MET A 314 -7.42 -9.48 14.04
C MET A 314 -7.75 -10.57 15.08
N THR A 315 -7.10 -10.54 16.24
CA THR A 315 -7.34 -11.47 17.36
C THR A 315 -8.56 -11.11 18.21
N GLU A 316 -9.02 -9.86 18.15
CA GLU A 316 -10.13 -9.33 18.97
C GLU A 316 -11.45 -9.18 18.19
N LEU A 317 -11.46 -9.47 16.91
CA LEU A 317 -12.63 -9.31 16.01
C LEU A 317 -13.90 -10.01 16.55
N ALA A 318 -13.74 -11.08 17.31
CA ALA A 318 -14.87 -11.81 17.93
C ALA A 318 -15.63 -10.98 18.98
N VAL A 319 -14.99 -9.94 19.57
CA VAL A 319 -15.51 -9.18 20.72
C VAL A 319 -16.12 -7.84 20.30
N SER A 320 -15.69 -7.24 19.20
CA SER A 320 -16.05 -5.85 18.86
C SER A 320 -17.23 -5.66 17.90
N TYR A 321 -18.09 -6.66 17.76
CA TYR A 321 -19.32 -6.58 16.95
C TYR A 321 -20.22 -5.37 17.28
N THR A 322 -20.20 -4.90 18.52
CA THR A 322 -21.00 -3.74 18.96
C THR A 322 -20.63 -2.43 18.25
N HIS A 323 -19.42 -2.27 17.76
CA HIS A 323 -18.94 -1.04 17.09
C HIS A 323 -19.34 -0.94 15.62
N LEU A 324 -19.78 -2.04 14.98
CA LEU A 324 -20.25 -2.02 13.59
C LEU A 324 -21.71 -1.52 13.45
N ARG A 325 -22.37 -1.20 14.57
CA ARG A 325 -23.76 -0.66 14.60
C ARG A 325 -23.84 0.87 14.60
N ALA A 326 -22.75 1.57 14.78
CA ALA A 326 -22.69 3.02 14.72
C ALA A 326 -22.33 3.49 13.30
#